data_78a8a04489db5bed4d22f73780c5b9a1
#
_entry.id   78a8a04489db5bed4d22f73780c5b9a1
#
_cell.length_a   1.000
_cell.length_b   1.000
_cell.length_c   1.000
_cell.angle_alpha   90.00
_cell.angle_beta   90.00
_cell.angle_gamma   90.00
#
_symmetry.space_group_name_H-M   'P 1'
#
loop_
_entity.id
_entity.type
_entity.pdbx_description
1 polymer ?
#
loop_
_entity_poly.entity_id
_entity_poly.type
_entity_poly.pdbx_seq_one_letter_code
_entity_poly.pdbx_strand_id
1 'polypeptide(L)'
;MTTIVPTPSPSPHPDPAQAVASPDEIVRNPIEGVPMPLSHRVSLSAIWTVVRITVARQGRGIRLLILAVLFSLPIVIAVLTRRFQDPYQPESAEGALILGLIFQALLPVSALLFASGMVQDDIEEQTLTYFLIRPIPRWAIYLAKLLGTFVVTAMRALVFTIATLVTIYWGEDGLIKPVLTERAPIIVALVALSLSAYVAIFGGLSLWVRRTLVFGAIYIVVFEGVFANIDFVIREATVMYHVRVLAVRWLDMPGADWSIDLSTAPAASTCLIVLLTVSTVFAAFGALTFGMREFRVKTPEGS
;
A
#
# COMPACT_ATOMS: atom_id res chain seq x y z
N MET A 1 -18.81 -74.78 -43.70
CA MET A 1 -19.79 -74.33 -42.72
C MET A 1 -19.28 -72.99 -42.20
N THR A 2 -19.75 -71.91 -42.79
CA THR A 2 -19.30 -70.54 -42.49
C THR A 2 -20.40 -69.91 -41.67
N THR A 3 -20.10 -69.68 -40.37
CA THR A 3 -21.02 -69.08 -39.40
C THR A 3 -21.03 -67.56 -39.59
N ILE A 4 -22.17 -67.02 -40.04
CA ILE A 4 -22.41 -65.61 -40.21
C ILE A 4 -22.78 -65.05 -38.82
N VAL A 5 -21.96 -64.17 -38.31
CA VAL A 5 -22.23 -63.41 -37.08
C VAL A 5 -23.12 -62.20 -37.45
N PRO A 6 -24.30 -61.98 -36.82
CA PRO A 6 -25.14 -60.84 -37.11
C PRO A 6 -24.50 -59.54 -36.51
N THR A 7 -24.42 -58.52 -37.35
CA THR A 7 -24.03 -57.15 -36.94
C THR A 7 -25.11 -56.51 -36.02
N PRO A 8 -24.75 -55.88 -34.93
CA PRO A 8 -25.71 -55.15 -34.08
C PRO A 8 -26.28 -53.95 -34.85
N SER A 9 -27.60 -53.76 -34.74
CA SER A 9 -28.32 -52.61 -35.29
C SER A 9 -27.85 -51.29 -34.63
N PRO A 10 -27.71 -50.20 -35.39
CA PRO A 10 -27.37 -48.94 -34.84
C PRO A 10 -28.51 -48.46 -33.91
N SER A 11 -28.13 -48.02 -32.68
CA SER A 11 -29.03 -47.37 -31.73
C SER A 11 -29.59 -46.08 -32.36
N PRO A 12 -30.87 -45.76 -32.17
CA PRO A 12 -31.44 -44.52 -32.69
C PRO A 12 -30.74 -43.32 -32.06
N HIS A 13 -30.16 -42.47 -32.89
CA HIS A 13 -29.66 -41.19 -32.46
C HIS A 13 -30.81 -40.38 -31.84
N PRO A 14 -30.67 -39.79 -30.65
CA PRO A 14 -31.68 -38.92 -30.11
C PRO A 14 -31.87 -37.72 -31.05
N ASP A 15 -33.12 -37.43 -31.37
CA ASP A 15 -33.53 -36.30 -32.23
C ASP A 15 -33.06 -34.99 -31.62
N PRO A 16 -32.23 -34.19 -32.32
CA PRO A 16 -31.72 -32.91 -31.78
C PRO A 16 -32.82 -31.90 -31.46
N ALA A 17 -34.05 -32.11 -31.97
CA ALA A 17 -35.21 -31.28 -31.67
C ALA A 17 -35.79 -31.46 -30.25
N GLN A 18 -35.44 -32.57 -29.52
CA GLN A 18 -35.94 -32.83 -28.16
C GLN A 18 -35.01 -32.32 -27.05
N ALA A 19 -33.85 -31.76 -27.39
CA ALA A 19 -32.87 -31.30 -26.39
C ALA A 19 -33.04 -29.84 -25.95
N VAL A 20 -34.00 -29.11 -26.50
CA VAL A 20 -34.27 -27.73 -26.07
C VAL A 20 -35.45 -27.77 -25.09
N ALA A 21 -35.14 -27.75 -23.80
CA ALA A 21 -36.12 -27.56 -22.74
C ALA A 21 -36.94 -26.31 -23.04
N SER A 22 -38.28 -26.41 -22.96
CA SER A 22 -39.17 -25.30 -23.21
C SER A 22 -38.89 -24.17 -22.20
N PRO A 23 -39.03 -22.88 -22.56
CA PRO A 23 -38.82 -21.75 -21.63
C PRO A 23 -39.60 -21.89 -20.34
N ASP A 24 -40.77 -22.55 -20.39
CA ASP A 24 -41.63 -22.80 -19.22
C ASP A 24 -41.07 -23.88 -18.27
N GLU A 25 -40.26 -24.82 -18.77
CA GLU A 25 -39.64 -25.87 -17.97
C GLU A 25 -38.41 -25.33 -17.20
N ILE A 26 -37.72 -24.33 -17.78
CA ILE A 26 -36.62 -23.60 -17.10
C ILE A 26 -37.14 -22.76 -15.92
N VAL A 27 -38.39 -22.23 -16.02
CA VAL A 27 -39.02 -21.46 -14.97
C VAL A 27 -39.58 -22.35 -13.84
N ARG A 28 -39.96 -23.62 -14.13
CA ARG A 28 -40.53 -24.54 -13.16
C ARG A 28 -39.52 -25.31 -12.32
N ASN A 29 -38.26 -25.39 -12.74
CA ASN A 29 -37.19 -25.92 -11.92
C ASN A 29 -36.25 -24.75 -11.58
N PRO A 30 -36.58 -23.94 -10.55
CA PRO A 30 -35.53 -23.17 -9.90
C PRO A 30 -34.52 -24.20 -9.46
N ILE A 31 -33.24 -23.95 -9.71
CA ILE A 31 -32.11 -24.78 -9.25
C ILE A 31 -32.24 -24.90 -7.73
N GLU A 32 -33.09 -25.85 -7.29
CA GLU A 32 -33.22 -26.17 -5.87
C GLU A 32 -31.91 -26.78 -5.43
N GLY A 33 -31.18 -25.98 -4.66
CA GLY A 33 -30.34 -26.56 -3.65
C GLY A 33 -28.99 -27.07 -4.11
N VAL A 34 -28.16 -26.23 -4.72
CA VAL A 34 -26.77 -26.26 -4.28
C VAL A 34 -26.74 -25.41 -3.01
N PRO A 35 -26.70 -26.00 -1.80
CA PRO A 35 -26.48 -25.19 -0.61
C PRO A 35 -25.13 -24.54 -0.81
N MET A 36 -25.14 -23.25 -1.16
CA MET A 36 -23.92 -22.46 -1.05
C MET A 36 -23.51 -22.57 0.43
N PRO A 37 -22.37 -23.18 0.73
CA PRO A 37 -21.88 -23.15 2.09
C PRO A 37 -21.63 -21.68 2.44
N LEU A 38 -22.57 -21.04 3.13
CA LEU A 38 -22.42 -19.75 3.77
C LEU A 38 -21.44 -19.84 4.95
N SER A 39 -20.39 -20.63 4.82
CA SER A 39 -19.29 -20.54 5.73
C SER A 39 -18.45 -19.34 5.30
N HIS A 40 -18.76 -18.17 5.85
CA HIS A 40 -17.87 -16.99 5.86
C HIS A 40 -16.56 -17.28 6.63
N ARG A 41 -15.98 -18.45 6.45
CA ARG A 41 -14.64 -18.75 6.95
C ARG A 41 -13.68 -17.99 6.07
N VAL A 42 -13.18 -16.88 6.62
CA VAL A 42 -12.11 -16.12 5.99
C VAL A 42 -10.93 -17.06 5.79
N SER A 43 -10.73 -17.50 4.54
CA SER A 43 -9.61 -18.37 4.22
C SER A 43 -8.34 -17.52 4.17
N LEU A 44 -7.43 -17.74 5.13
CA LEU A 44 -6.13 -17.06 5.17
C LEU A 44 -5.34 -17.26 3.89
N SER A 45 -5.46 -18.42 3.24
CA SER A 45 -4.81 -18.70 1.95
C SER A 45 -5.36 -17.81 0.83
N ALA A 46 -6.65 -17.51 0.85
CA ALA A 46 -7.27 -16.60 -0.13
C ALA A 46 -6.83 -15.14 0.10
N ILE A 47 -6.76 -14.69 1.34
CA ILE A 47 -6.21 -13.36 1.69
C ILE A 47 -4.76 -13.25 1.22
N TRP A 48 -3.93 -14.24 1.55
CA TRP A 48 -2.53 -14.27 1.13
C TRP A 48 -2.37 -14.23 -0.40
N THR A 49 -3.25 -14.92 -1.13
CA THR A 49 -3.27 -14.86 -2.60
C THR A 49 -3.56 -13.44 -3.10
N VAL A 50 -4.52 -12.72 -2.49
CA VAL A 50 -4.80 -11.32 -2.85
C VAL A 50 -3.59 -10.42 -2.57
N VAL A 51 -2.94 -10.57 -1.41
CA VAL A 51 -1.70 -9.84 -1.08
C VAL A 51 -0.64 -10.10 -2.14
N ARG A 52 -0.37 -11.37 -2.48
CA ARG A 52 0.64 -11.76 -3.46
C ARG A 52 0.36 -11.20 -4.85
N ILE A 53 -0.89 -11.22 -5.29
CA ILE A 53 -1.31 -10.63 -6.58
C ILE A 53 -1.08 -9.12 -6.56
N THR A 54 -1.46 -8.43 -5.47
CA THR A 54 -1.26 -6.99 -5.31
C THR A 54 0.23 -6.63 -5.37
N VAL A 55 1.07 -7.37 -4.64
CA VAL A 55 2.52 -7.20 -4.64
C VAL A 55 3.11 -7.40 -6.04
N ALA A 56 2.72 -8.49 -6.73
CA ALA A 56 3.23 -8.79 -8.07
C ALA A 56 2.82 -7.73 -9.11
N ARG A 57 1.60 -7.21 -8.99
CA ARG A 57 1.06 -6.20 -9.91
C ARG A 57 1.69 -4.84 -9.69
N GLN A 58 1.76 -4.38 -8.46
CA GLN A 58 2.40 -3.11 -8.11
C GLN A 58 3.93 -3.15 -8.27
N GLY A 59 4.49 -4.38 -8.35
CA GLY A 59 5.90 -4.64 -8.64
C GLY A 59 6.35 -4.26 -10.04
N ARG A 60 5.44 -3.94 -10.96
CA ARG A 60 5.70 -3.67 -12.37
C ARG A 60 5.02 -2.38 -12.81
N GLY A 61 5.60 -1.69 -13.81
CA GLY A 61 5.00 -0.51 -14.43
C GLY A 61 5.77 0.79 -14.23
N ILE A 62 5.30 1.85 -14.90
CA ILE A 62 5.90 3.19 -14.94
C ILE A 62 6.03 3.82 -13.55
N ARG A 63 5.08 3.54 -12.64
CA ARG A 63 5.10 4.05 -11.25
C ARG A 63 6.36 3.63 -10.50
N LEU A 64 6.82 2.39 -10.75
CA LEU A 64 8.06 1.88 -10.17
C LEU A 64 9.28 2.68 -10.65
N LEU A 65 9.35 2.97 -11.94
CA LEU A 65 10.45 3.73 -12.53
C LEU A 65 10.47 5.16 -11.98
N ILE A 66 9.31 5.81 -11.92
CA ILE A 66 9.19 7.16 -11.35
C ILE A 66 9.72 7.18 -9.91
N LEU A 67 9.31 6.21 -9.08
CA LEU A 67 9.79 6.14 -7.69
C LEU A 67 11.26 5.78 -7.59
N ALA A 68 11.77 4.89 -8.44
CA ALA A 68 13.20 4.57 -8.45
C ALA A 68 14.05 5.81 -8.77
N VAL A 69 13.63 6.61 -9.76
CA VAL A 69 14.27 7.89 -10.07
C VAL A 69 14.16 8.87 -8.91
N LEU A 70 12.97 8.98 -8.29
CA LEU A 70 12.74 9.90 -7.18
C LEU A 70 13.57 9.53 -5.95
N PHE A 71 13.60 8.26 -5.58
CA PHE A 71 14.39 7.76 -4.45
C PHE A 71 15.90 7.65 -4.74
N SER A 72 16.35 7.72 -5.99
CA SER A 72 17.76 7.84 -6.31
C SER A 72 18.30 9.25 -6.00
N LEU A 73 17.43 10.25 -5.91
CA LEU A 73 17.80 11.64 -5.66
C LEU A 73 18.54 11.85 -4.33
N PRO A 74 18.08 11.31 -3.17
CA PRO A 74 18.85 11.38 -1.91
C PRO A 74 20.25 10.74 -2.03
N ILE A 75 20.38 9.64 -2.76
CA ILE A 75 21.67 8.96 -2.97
C ILE A 75 22.61 9.86 -3.78
N VAL A 76 22.11 10.45 -4.87
CA VAL A 76 22.88 11.38 -5.71
C VAL A 76 23.31 12.61 -4.90
N ILE A 77 22.40 13.20 -4.11
CA ILE A 77 22.72 14.33 -3.25
C ILE A 77 23.76 13.93 -2.19
N ALA A 78 23.65 12.75 -1.57
CA ALA A 78 24.63 12.26 -0.61
C ALA A 78 26.04 12.15 -1.23
N VAL A 79 26.14 11.66 -2.46
CA VAL A 79 27.42 11.60 -3.20
C VAL A 79 27.94 13.00 -3.49
N LEU A 80 27.07 13.92 -3.90
CA LEU A 80 27.47 15.29 -4.22
C LEU A 80 27.90 16.08 -2.97
N THR A 81 27.15 16.04 -1.90
CA THR A 81 27.51 16.71 -0.64
C THR A 81 28.85 16.21 -0.12
N ARG A 82 29.06 14.90 -0.17
CA ARG A 82 30.33 14.30 0.22
C ARG A 82 31.50 14.74 -0.66
N ARG A 83 31.26 14.97 -1.96
CA ARG A 83 32.32 15.35 -2.90
C ARG A 83 32.68 16.83 -2.83
N PHE A 84 31.72 17.68 -2.51
CA PHE A 84 31.87 19.14 -2.62
C PHE A 84 31.83 19.88 -1.27
N GLN A 85 31.39 19.23 -0.19
CA GLN A 85 31.34 19.86 1.15
C GLN A 85 32.62 19.51 1.93
N ASP A 86 33.37 20.51 2.34
CA ASP A 86 34.55 20.36 3.17
C ASP A 86 34.49 21.40 4.31
N PRO A 87 34.45 21.00 5.61
CA PRO A 87 34.42 19.61 6.09
C PRO A 87 33.07 18.92 5.89
N TYR A 88 33.10 17.63 5.52
CA TYR A 88 31.90 16.80 5.41
C TYR A 88 31.37 16.41 6.79
N GLN A 89 30.06 16.61 7.01
CA GLN A 89 29.39 16.28 8.26
C GLN A 89 28.30 15.23 8.01
N PRO A 90 28.56 13.95 8.24
CA PRO A 90 27.62 12.86 7.92
C PRO A 90 26.31 12.96 8.70
N GLU A 91 26.34 13.47 9.95
CA GLU A 91 25.15 13.59 10.79
C GLU A 91 24.17 14.66 10.25
N SER A 92 24.69 15.79 9.77
CA SER A 92 23.86 16.83 9.16
C SER A 92 23.29 16.37 7.82
N ALA A 93 24.06 15.60 7.03
CA ALA A 93 23.59 14.98 5.79
C ALA A 93 22.51 13.92 6.06
N GLU A 94 22.66 13.13 7.11
CA GLU A 94 21.64 12.15 7.54
C GLU A 94 20.33 12.86 7.89
N GLY A 95 20.38 13.88 8.71
CA GLY A 95 19.21 14.67 9.06
C GLY A 95 18.52 15.24 7.82
N ALA A 96 19.26 15.97 6.99
CA ALA A 96 18.69 16.62 5.80
C ALA A 96 18.13 15.62 4.77
N LEU A 97 18.84 14.52 4.48
CA LEU A 97 18.45 13.59 3.42
C LEU A 97 17.43 12.56 3.91
N ILE A 98 17.62 11.99 5.10
CA ILE A 98 16.72 10.97 5.60
C ILE A 98 15.45 11.61 6.17
N LEU A 99 15.54 12.48 7.16
CA LEU A 99 14.36 13.09 7.76
C LEU A 99 13.76 14.19 6.89
N GLY A 100 14.56 15.06 6.30
CA GLY A 100 14.07 16.17 5.48
C GLY A 100 13.53 15.68 4.12
N LEU A 101 14.29 14.90 3.37
CA LEU A 101 13.89 14.53 2.00
C LEU A 101 13.09 13.23 1.96
N ILE A 102 13.60 12.13 2.58
CA ILE A 102 12.91 10.83 2.49
C ILE A 102 11.62 10.85 3.29
N PHE A 103 11.67 11.17 4.58
CA PHE A 103 10.47 11.10 5.44
C PHE A 103 9.44 12.16 5.11
N GLN A 104 9.87 13.40 4.86
CA GLN A 104 8.94 14.51 4.64
C GLN A 104 8.32 14.51 3.23
N ALA A 105 9.08 14.11 2.20
CA ALA A 105 8.63 14.20 0.83
C ALA A 105 8.40 12.83 0.19
N LEU A 106 9.42 11.95 0.20
CA LEU A 106 9.40 10.73 -0.60
C LEU A 106 8.46 9.65 -0.05
N LEU A 107 8.37 9.48 1.26
CA LEU A 107 7.47 8.49 1.86
C LEU A 107 6.00 8.83 1.62
N PRO A 108 5.48 10.05 1.91
CA PRO A 108 4.09 10.38 1.62
C PRO A 108 3.77 10.33 0.13
N VAL A 109 4.68 10.80 -0.75
CA VAL A 109 4.48 10.71 -2.20
C VAL A 109 4.42 9.27 -2.68
N SER A 110 5.32 8.40 -2.18
CA SER A 110 5.30 6.98 -2.54
C SER A 110 4.02 6.28 -2.08
N ALA A 111 3.58 6.55 -0.84
CA ALA A 111 2.34 6.03 -0.31
C ALA A 111 1.14 6.51 -1.15
N LEU A 112 1.09 7.79 -1.51
CA LEU A 112 0.05 8.34 -2.37
C LEU A 112 0.01 7.65 -3.74
N LEU A 113 1.16 7.48 -4.40
CA LEU A 113 1.24 6.91 -5.75
C LEU A 113 0.71 5.46 -5.80
N PHE A 114 1.04 4.66 -4.79
CA PHE A 114 0.61 3.26 -4.74
C PHE A 114 -0.78 3.07 -4.13
N ALA A 115 -1.09 3.77 -3.05
CA ALA A 115 -2.39 3.63 -2.39
C ALA A 115 -3.54 4.22 -3.22
N SER A 116 -3.29 5.29 -3.98
CA SER A 116 -4.31 5.86 -4.88
C SER A 116 -4.77 4.88 -5.96
N GLY A 117 -3.84 4.09 -6.53
CA GLY A 117 -4.15 3.09 -7.55
C GLY A 117 -4.66 1.76 -7.02
N MET A 118 -4.56 1.53 -5.70
CA MET A 118 -4.86 0.23 -5.09
C MET A 118 -6.26 -0.32 -5.43
N VAL A 119 -7.26 0.56 -5.49
CA VAL A 119 -8.65 0.21 -5.81
C VAL A 119 -9.07 0.79 -7.16
N GLN A 120 -8.61 2.01 -7.49
CA GLN A 120 -9.02 2.68 -8.72
C GLN A 120 -8.56 1.93 -9.97
N ASP A 121 -7.33 1.43 -9.98
CA ASP A 121 -6.81 0.64 -11.12
C ASP A 121 -7.66 -0.60 -11.37
N ASP A 122 -8.16 -1.27 -10.32
CA ASP A 122 -9.03 -2.45 -10.50
C ASP A 122 -10.44 -2.11 -10.99
N ILE A 123 -10.94 -0.92 -10.65
CA ILE A 123 -12.22 -0.43 -11.16
C ILE A 123 -12.09 -0.09 -12.63
N GLU A 124 -11.01 0.60 -13.01
CA GLU A 124 -10.73 1.00 -14.40
C GLU A 124 -10.48 -0.20 -15.32
N GLU A 125 -9.73 -1.20 -14.83
CA GLU A 125 -9.43 -2.42 -15.58
C GLU A 125 -10.55 -3.48 -15.51
N GLN A 126 -11.67 -3.19 -14.82
CA GLN A 126 -12.79 -4.12 -14.60
C GLN A 126 -12.39 -5.45 -13.92
N THR A 127 -11.22 -5.49 -13.31
CA THR A 127 -10.69 -6.69 -12.63
C THR A 127 -11.30 -6.91 -11.25
N LEU A 128 -11.92 -5.88 -10.67
CA LEU A 128 -12.56 -5.94 -9.37
C LEU A 128 -13.63 -7.03 -9.29
N THR A 129 -14.36 -7.28 -10.39
CA THR A 129 -15.41 -8.30 -10.48
C THR A 129 -14.87 -9.70 -10.16
N TYR A 130 -13.67 -10.04 -10.61
CA TYR A 130 -13.06 -11.35 -10.33
C TYR A 130 -12.75 -11.58 -8.85
N PHE A 131 -12.49 -10.50 -8.10
CA PHE A 131 -12.30 -10.59 -6.64
C PHE A 131 -13.64 -10.71 -5.91
N LEU A 132 -14.70 -10.07 -6.42
CA LEU A 132 -16.02 -10.05 -5.79
C LEU A 132 -16.80 -11.35 -5.98
N ILE A 133 -16.51 -12.15 -7.00
CA ILE A 133 -17.13 -13.48 -7.23
C ILE A 133 -16.60 -14.51 -6.23
N ARG A 134 -15.43 -14.32 -5.64
CA ARG A 134 -14.88 -15.25 -4.65
C ARG A 134 -15.60 -15.09 -3.30
N PRO A 135 -15.76 -16.18 -2.52
CA PRO A 135 -16.41 -16.15 -1.21
C PRO A 135 -15.49 -15.52 -0.14
N ILE A 136 -15.00 -14.31 -0.41
CA ILE A 136 -14.14 -13.53 0.49
C ILE A 136 -14.92 -12.27 0.87
N PRO A 137 -15.03 -11.91 2.15
CA PRO A 137 -15.71 -10.70 2.55
C PRO A 137 -14.98 -9.46 2.00
N ARG A 138 -15.75 -8.50 1.51
CA ARG A 138 -15.22 -7.29 0.83
C ARG A 138 -14.21 -6.52 1.66
N TRP A 139 -14.46 -6.37 2.96
CA TRP A 139 -13.53 -5.71 3.88
C TRP A 139 -12.17 -6.41 3.93
N ALA A 140 -12.14 -7.75 3.86
CA ALA A 140 -10.89 -8.51 3.87
C ALA A 140 -10.11 -8.36 2.56
N ILE A 141 -10.79 -8.22 1.41
CA ILE A 141 -10.15 -7.89 0.13
C ILE A 141 -9.46 -6.54 0.23
N TYR A 142 -10.13 -5.52 0.79
CA TYR A 142 -9.55 -4.19 0.97
C TYR A 142 -8.30 -4.23 1.86
N LEU A 143 -8.39 -4.86 3.04
CA LEU A 143 -7.26 -4.98 3.96
C LEU A 143 -6.09 -5.77 3.36
N ALA A 144 -6.37 -6.84 2.61
CA ALA A 144 -5.34 -7.59 1.90
C ALA A 144 -4.61 -6.74 0.85
N LYS A 145 -5.34 -5.90 0.11
CA LYS A 145 -4.76 -4.96 -0.85
C LYS A 145 -3.96 -3.86 -0.15
N LEU A 146 -4.49 -3.31 0.94
CA LEU A 146 -3.80 -2.31 1.75
C LEU A 146 -2.47 -2.86 2.28
N LEU A 147 -2.49 -4.08 2.82
CA LEU A 147 -1.29 -4.78 3.29
C LEU A 147 -0.30 -5.04 2.16
N GLY A 148 -0.77 -5.51 1.00
CA GLY A 148 0.08 -5.71 -0.19
C GLY A 148 0.74 -4.42 -0.64
N THR A 149 -0.01 -3.33 -0.68
CA THR A 149 0.49 -1.99 -1.01
C THR A 149 1.51 -1.50 0.01
N PHE A 150 1.24 -1.66 1.29
CA PHE A 150 2.18 -1.34 2.35
C PHE A 150 3.50 -2.11 2.21
N VAL A 151 3.45 -3.42 2.04
CA VAL A 151 4.64 -4.28 1.89
C VAL A 151 5.49 -3.85 0.70
N VAL A 152 4.86 -3.60 -0.46
CA VAL A 152 5.59 -3.18 -1.66
C VAL A 152 6.24 -1.81 -1.48
N THR A 153 5.51 -0.86 -0.92
CA THR A 153 6.01 0.51 -0.71
C THR A 153 7.11 0.53 0.33
N ALA A 154 6.91 -0.19 1.46
CA ALA A 154 7.88 -0.29 2.54
C ALA A 154 9.19 -0.95 2.08
N MET A 155 9.10 -2.09 1.38
CA MET A 155 10.29 -2.78 0.91
C MET A 155 11.16 -1.89 0.02
N ARG A 156 10.55 -1.11 -0.88
CA ARG A 156 11.28 -0.18 -1.75
C ARG A 156 11.86 1.00 -1.00
N ALA A 157 11.03 1.66 -0.18
CA ALA A 157 11.48 2.76 0.64
C ALA A 157 12.67 2.35 1.51
N LEU A 158 12.63 1.16 2.12
CA LEU A 158 13.71 0.64 2.95
C LEU A 158 14.99 0.40 2.15
N VAL A 159 14.90 -0.22 0.96
CA VAL A 159 16.10 -0.46 0.13
C VAL A 159 16.80 0.85 -0.20
N PHE A 160 16.07 1.86 -0.64
CA PHE A 160 16.66 3.15 -1.00
C PHE A 160 17.11 3.95 0.22
N THR A 161 16.39 3.89 1.33
CA THR A 161 16.77 4.57 2.60
C THR A 161 18.07 3.98 3.15
N ILE A 162 18.19 2.65 3.16
CA ILE A 162 19.43 1.99 3.59
C ILE A 162 20.58 2.30 2.62
N ALA A 163 20.32 2.29 1.30
CA ALA A 163 21.33 2.68 0.31
C ALA A 163 21.80 4.12 0.53
N THR A 164 20.89 5.06 0.82
CA THR A 164 21.23 6.44 1.16
C THR A 164 22.09 6.50 2.42
N LEU A 165 21.67 5.79 3.48
CA LEU A 165 22.40 5.72 4.75
C LEU A 165 23.83 5.19 4.57
N VAL A 166 23.96 4.09 3.84
CA VAL A 166 25.28 3.53 3.50
C VAL A 166 26.12 4.54 2.71
N THR A 167 25.53 5.25 1.75
CA THR A 167 26.23 6.26 0.94
C THR A 167 26.72 7.43 1.78
N ILE A 168 25.94 7.89 2.77
CA ILE A 168 26.32 8.98 3.68
C ILE A 168 27.56 8.61 4.50
N TYR A 169 27.63 7.38 5.02
CA TYR A 169 28.72 6.94 5.89
C TYR A 169 29.82 6.15 5.17
N TRP A 170 29.77 6.04 3.84
CA TRP A 170 30.76 5.31 3.07
C TRP A 170 32.15 5.92 3.21
N GLY A 171 33.12 5.13 3.69
CA GLY A 171 34.52 5.56 3.86
C GLY A 171 34.80 6.38 5.12
N GLU A 172 33.84 6.54 6.02
CA GLU A 172 34.06 7.00 7.38
C GLU A 172 34.52 5.83 8.24
N ASP A 173 35.80 5.85 8.65
CA ASP A 173 36.41 4.75 9.36
C ASP A 173 35.70 4.44 10.68
N GLY A 174 35.15 3.23 10.79
CA GLY A 174 34.51 2.72 11.98
C GLY A 174 33.04 3.10 12.18
N LEU A 175 32.48 4.05 11.42
CA LEU A 175 31.10 4.53 11.61
C LEU A 175 30.03 3.66 10.94
N ILE A 176 30.36 2.94 9.86
CA ILE A 176 29.39 2.12 9.14
C ILE A 176 28.76 1.03 10.00
N LYS A 177 29.57 0.33 10.81
CA LYS A 177 29.08 -0.76 11.66
C LYS A 177 28.06 -0.28 12.69
N PRO A 178 28.37 0.70 13.57
CA PRO A 178 27.40 1.21 14.54
C PRO A 178 26.16 1.82 13.87
N VAL A 179 26.31 2.50 12.75
CA VAL A 179 25.16 3.04 12.00
C VAL A 179 24.23 1.92 11.52
N LEU A 180 24.74 0.85 10.95
CA LEU A 180 23.93 -0.26 10.49
C LEU A 180 23.34 -1.09 11.62
N THR A 181 23.99 -1.19 12.78
CA THR A 181 23.51 -2.03 13.91
C THR A 181 22.59 -1.28 14.85
N GLU A 182 22.79 0.02 15.06
CA GLU A 182 22.06 0.82 16.05
C GLU A 182 21.04 1.77 15.41
N ARG A 183 21.43 2.50 14.37
CA ARG A 183 20.56 3.52 13.75
C ARG A 183 19.64 2.95 12.66
N ALA A 184 20.14 2.04 11.82
CA ALA A 184 19.32 1.47 10.74
C ALA A 184 18.04 0.77 11.22
N PRO A 185 18.02 -0.04 12.30
CA PRO A 185 16.79 -0.63 12.81
C PRO A 185 15.74 0.41 13.23
N ILE A 186 16.21 1.51 13.85
CA ILE A 186 15.33 2.62 14.25
C ILE A 186 14.73 3.28 13.01
N ILE A 187 15.55 3.59 12.01
CA ILE A 187 15.10 4.18 10.74
C ILE A 187 14.10 3.25 10.04
N VAL A 188 14.36 1.94 10.02
CA VAL A 188 13.43 0.92 9.48
C VAL A 188 12.08 0.96 10.20
N ALA A 189 12.08 1.03 11.53
CA ALA A 189 10.85 1.13 12.32
C ALA A 189 10.09 2.44 12.02
N LEU A 190 10.80 3.57 11.93
CA LEU A 190 10.21 4.85 11.59
C LEU A 190 9.61 4.86 10.18
N VAL A 191 10.31 4.29 9.18
CA VAL A 191 9.78 4.13 7.81
C VAL A 191 8.52 3.28 7.80
N ALA A 192 8.51 2.15 8.54
CA ALA A 192 7.34 1.29 8.60
C ALA A 192 6.15 1.99 9.27
N LEU A 193 6.37 2.72 10.37
CA LEU A 193 5.32 3.47 11.07
C LEU A 193 4.74 4.60 10.21
N SER A 194 5.59 5.42 9.60
CA SER A 194 5.13 6.52 8.74
C SER A 194 4.37 6.02 7.52
N LEU A 195 4.91 4.99 6.83
CA LEU A 195 4.22 4.40 5.68
C LEU A 195 2.91 3.72 6.05
N SER A 196 2.80 3.09 7.23
CA SER A 196 1.54 2.48 7.67
C SER A 196 0.43 3.53 7.77
N ALA A 197 0.75 4.72 8.31
CA ALA A 197 -0.18 5.84 8.42
C ALA A 197 -0.54 6.42 7.04
N TYR A 198 0.45 6.75 6.22
CA TYR A 198 0.20 7.34 4.90
C TYR A 198 -0.55 6.39 3.94
N VAL A 199 -0.19 5.11 3.90
CA VAL A 199 -0.88 4.12 3.06
C VAL A 199 -2.33 3.94 3.51
N ALA A 200 -2.61 3.96 4.82
CA ALA A 200 -3.97 3.88 5.35
C ALA A 200 -4.78 5.13 4.99
N ILE A 201 -4.22 6.35 5.18
CA ILE A 201 -4.85 7.63 4.85
C ILE A 201 -5.19 7.68 3.36
N PHE A 202 -4.20 7.46 2.47
CA PHE A 202 -4.43 7.57 1.03
C PHE A 202 -5.23 6.41 0.47
N GLY A 203 -5.13 5.20 1.06
CA GLY A 203 -5.99 4.08 0.75
C GLY A 203 -7.46 4.34 1.06
N GLY A 204 -7.74 4.93 2.23
CA GLY A 204 -9.08 5.39 2.59
C GLY A 204 -9.58 6.52 1.66
N LEU A 205 -8.73 7.51 1.38
CA LEU A 205 -9.05 8.63 0.50
C LEU A 205 -9.39 8.16 -0.94
N SER A 206 -8.70 7.11 -1.43
CA SER A 206 -8.92 6.56 -2.78
C SER A 206 -10.33 6.01 -2.99
N LEU A 207 -11.03 5.66 -1.93
CA LEU A 207 -12.42 5.22 -1.99
C LEU A 207 -13.42 6.38 -2.12
N TRP A 208 -13.07 7.55 -1.59
CA TRP A 208 -13.97 8.71 -1.55
C TRP A 208 -13.81 9.62 -2.75
N VAL A 209 -12.58 9.81 -3.21
CA VAL A 209 -12.24 10.83 -4.19
C VAL A 209 -11.75 10.18 -5.48
N ARG A 210 -12.40 10.50 -6.62
CA ARG A 210 -11.99 10.00 -7.94
C ARG A 210 -10.59 10.46 -8.38
N ARG A 211 -10.19 11.68 -7.96
CA ARG A 211 -8.87 12.26 -8.27
C ARG A 211 -7.97 12.23 -7.04
N THR A 212 -7.77 11.06 -6.48
CA THR A 212 -7.00 10.85 -5.23
C THR A 212 -5.60 11.42 -5.30
N LEU A 213 -4.93 11.33 -6.45
CA LEU A 213 -3.58 11.90 -6.63
C LEU A 213 -3.57 13.41 -6.40
N VAL A 214 -4.55 14.15 -6.92
CA VAL A 214 -4.61 15.62 -6.77
C VAL A 214 -4.88 16.00 -5.31
N PHE A 215 -5.90 15.42 -4.71
CA PHE A 215 -6.26 15.72 -3.31
C PHE A 215 -5.19 15.24 -2.33
N GLY A 216 -4.57 14.09 -2.60
CA GLY A 216 -3.45 13.59 -1.80
C GLY A 216 -2.20 14.46 -1.94
N ALA A 217 -1.92 15.00 -3.13
CA ALA A 217 -0.82 15.95 -3.31
C ALA A 217 -1.08 17.26 -2.55
N ILE A 218 -2.32 17.77 -2.58
CA ILE A 218 -2.71 18.95 -1.78
C ILE A 218 -2.53 18.64 -0.28
N TYR A 219 -2.96 17.47 0.18
CA TYR A 219 -2.75 17.03 1.57
C TYR A 219 -1.26 17.05 1.93
N ILE A 220 -0.39 16.46 1.12
CA ILE A 220 1.06 16.41 1.38
C ILE A 220 1.63 17.83 1.47
N VAL A 221 1.31 18.71 0.50
CA VAL A 221 1.85 20.06 0.47
C VAL A 221 1.34 20.89 1.64
N VAL A 222 0.04 20.83 1.94
CA VAL A 222 -0.58 21.69 2.97
C VAL A 222 -0.31 21.15 4.36
N PHE A 223 -0.59 19.87 4.62
CA PHE A 223 -0.48 19.30 5.97
C PHE A 223 0.96 18.94 6.31
N GLU A 224 1.65 18.23 5.44
CA GLU A 224 3.01 17.75 5.73
C GLU A 224 4.09 18.78 5.35
N GLY A 225 3.81 19.62 4.33
CA GLY A 225 4.74 20.67 3.91
C GLY A 225 4.62 21.96 4.71
N VAL A 226 3.39 22.45 4.94
CA VAL A 226 3.16 23.73 5.59
C VAL A 226 2.87 23.55 7.08
N PHE A 227 1.81 22.82 7.45
CA PHE A 227 1.37 22.73 8.84
C PHE A 227 2.35 21.99 9.75
N ALA A 228 3.05 20.98 9.24
CA ALA A 228 4.08 20.29 10.02
C ALA A 228 5.30 21.15 10.36
N ASN A 229 5.50 22.28 9.65
CA ASN A 229 6.64 23.17 9.84
C ASN A 229 6.30 24.49 10.55
N ILE A 230 5.02 24.75 10.86
CA ILE A 230 4.59 25.95 11.59
C ILE A 230 4.40 25.59 13.05
N ASP A 231 4.93 26.40 13.95
CA ASP A 231 4.76 26.25 15.40
C ASP A 231 3.33 26.64 15.82
N PHE A 232 2.39 25.75 15.53
CA PHE A 232 0.99 25.90 15.90
C PHE A 232 0.41 24.55 16.30
N VAL A 233 -0.65 24.55 17.11
CA VAL A 233 -1.31 23.33 17.61
C VAL A 233 -1.66 22.33 16.47
N ILE A 234 -1.91 22.84 15.25
CA ILE A 234 -2.26 22.01 14.09
C ILE A 234 -1.13 21.05 13.68
N ARG A 235 0.15 21.37 13.98
CA ARG A 235 1.27 20.47 13.65
C ARG A 235 1.13 19.10 14.32
N GLU A 236 0.54 19.06 15.54
CA GLU A 236 0.30 17.82 16.26
C GLU A 236 -0.68 16.89 15.57
N ALA A 237 -1.49 17.39 14.62
CA ALA A 237 -2.37 16.58 13.80
C ALA A 237 -1.66 15.93 12.59
N THR A 238 -0.41 16.28 12.31
CA THR A 238 0.34 15.76 11.16
C THR A 238 1.10 14.48 11.51
N VAL A 239 1.19 13.57 10.54
CA VAL A 239 1.96 12.33 10.69
C VAL A 239 3.44 12.67 10.87
N MET A 240 3.95 13.64 10.09
CA MET A 240 5.36 14.01 10.09
C MET A 240 5.83 14.55 11.45
N TYR A 241 5.01 15.30 12.17
CA TYR A 241 5.36 15.78 13.50
C TYR A 241 5.70 14.63 14.45
N HIS A 242 4.82 13.62 14.53
CA HIS A 242 5.05 12.48 15.42
C HIS A 242 6.26 11.64 14.98
N VAL A 243 6.48 11.50 13.68
CA VAL A 243 7.66 10.79 13.15
C VAL A 243 8.95 11.53 13.49
N ARG A 244 8.96 12.88 13.37
CA ARG A 244 10.12 13.71 13.75
C ARG A 244 10.41 13.62 15.25
N VAL A 245 9.39 13.71 16.11
CA VAL A 245 9.56 13.57 17.56
C VAL A 245 10.15 12.20 17.91
N LEU A 246 9.68 11.14 17.29
CA LEU A 246 10.25 9.80 17.46
C LEU A 246 11.69 9.71 16.96
N ALA A 247 11.98 10.29 15.80
CA ALA A 247 13.33 10.30 15.23
C ALA A 247 14.32 11.03 16.14
N VAL A 248 13.96 12.23 16.62
CA VAL A 248 14.80 13.02 17.55
C VAL A 248 15.05 12.24 18.83
N ARG A 249 14.02 11.58 19.40
CA ARG A 249 14.15 10.82 20.66
C ARG A 249 14.90 9.51 20.52
N TRP A 250 14.77 8.82 19.39
CA TRP A 250 15.36 7.48 19.20
C TRP A 250 16.75 7.50 18.57
N LEU A 251 17.05 8.55 17.78
CA LEU A 251 18.33 8.71 17.11
C LEU A 251 19.25 9.72 17.82
N ASP A 252 18.82 10.27 18.97
CA ASP A 252 19.54 11.30 19.73
C ASP A 252 19.97 12.51 18.86
N MET A 253 19.07 12.92 17.94
CA MET A 253 19.35 14.05 17.06
C MET A 253 19.06 15.38 17.76
N PRO A 254 19.79 16.48 17.41
CA PRO A 254 19.51 17.79 17.98
C PRO A 254 18.10 18.27 17.55
N GLY A 255 17.20 18.45 18.54
CA GLY A 255 15.81 18.85 18.31
C GLY A 255 15.68 20.25 17.67
N ALA A 256 16.67 21.11 17.91
CA ALA A 256 16.69 22.47 17.38
C ALA A 256 16.67 22.52 15.84
N ASP A 257 17.34 21.58 15.18
CA ASP A 257 17.38 21.51 13.71
C ASP A 257 16.00 21.23 13.09
N TRP A 258 15.06 20.73 13.90
CA TRP A 258 13.72 20.31 13.47
C TRP A 258 12.59 21.13 14.10
N SER A 259 12.93 22.25 14.77
CA SER A 259 11.97 23.07 15.52
C SER A 259 11.16 22.27 16.54
N ILE A 260 11.81 21.27 17.19
CA ILE A 260 11.20 20.42 18.19
C ILE A 260 11.82 20.75 19.55
N ASP A 261 11.00 21.28 20.45
CA ASP A 261 11.36 21.43 21.86
C ASP A 261 10.96 20.13 22.60
N LEU A 262 11.98 19.34 22.98
CA LEU A 262 11.80 18.07 23.67
C LEU A 262 11.14 18.21 25.05
N SER A 263 11.16 19.41 25.64
CA SER A 263 10.52 19.67 26.94
C SER A 263 9.00 19.75 26.83
N THR A 264 8.49 20.21 25.69
CA THR A 264 7.06 20.37 25.40
C THR A 264 6.52 19.25 24.49
N ALA A 265 7.42 18.54 23.78
CA ALA A 265 7.04 17.51 22.86
C ALA A 265 6.46 16.26 23.57
N PRO A 266 5.44 15.61 22.98
CA PRO A 266 4.84 14.40 23.55
C PRO A 266 5.85 13.27 23.75
N ALA A 267 5.55 12.36 24.69
CA ALA A 267 6.38 11.19 24.92
C ALA A 267 6.42 10.28 23.67
N ALA A 268 7.50 9.51 23.50
CA ALA A 268 7.64 8.58 22.37
C ALA A 268 6.47 7.57 22.29
N SER A 269 5.98 7.08 23.44
CA SER A 269 4.82 6.21 23.51
C SER A 269 3.55 6.87 22.96
N THR A 270 3.33 8.14 23.25
CA THR A 270 2.19 8.91 22.73
C THR A 270 2.25 9.03 21.21
N CYS A 271 3.42 9.39 20.67
CA CYS A 271 3.63 9.47 19.22
C CYS A 271 3.37 8.12 18.53
N LEU A 272 3.87 7.04 19.11
CA LEU A 272 3.65 5.69 18.61
C LEU A 272 2.15 5.32 18.60
N ILE A 273 1.45 5.60 19.72
CA ILE A 273 0.00 5.34 19.83
C ILE A 273 -0.78 6.15 18.80
N VAL A 274 -0.45 7.42 18.59
CA VAL A 274 -1.12 8.27 17.60
C VAL A 274 -0.92 7.72 16.20
N LEU A 275 0.30 7.36 15.79
CA LEU A 275 0.58 6.80 14.47
C LEU A 275 -0.15 5.48 14.22
N LEU A 276 -0.17 4.58 15.22
CA LEU A 276 -0.90 3.31 15.13
C LEU A 276 -2.42 3.51 15.11
N THR A 277 -2.92 4.48 15.89
CA THR A 277 -4.35 4.83 15.91
C THR A 277 -4.79 5.38 14.56
N VAL A 278 -4.04 6.34 13.99
CA VAL A 278 -4.32 6.88 12.66
C VAL A 278 -4.32 5.77 11.62
N SER A 279 -3.29 4.92 11.60
CA SER A 279 -3.21 3.77 10.69
C SER A 279 -4.42 2.85 10.81
N THR A 280 -4.81 2.50 12.04
CA THR A 280 -5.92 1.56 12.30
C THR A 280 -7.26 2.18 11.96
N VAL A 281 -7.49 3.44 12.34
CA VAL A 281 -8.75 4.15 12.09
C VAL A 281 -8.99 4.30 10.60
N PHE A 282 -7.98 4.77 9.84
CA PHE A 282 -8.13 4.92 8.39
C PHE A 282 -8.23 3.59 7.65
N ALA A 283 -7.52 2.55 8.09
CA ALA A 283 -7.66 1.20 7.54
C ALA A 283 -9.06 0.62 7.80
N ALA A 284 -9.58 0.75 9.02
CA ALA A 284 -10.92 0.32 9.39
C ALA A 284 -12.00 1.11 8.63
N PHE A 285 -11.85 2.44 8.56
CA PHE A 285 -12.75 3.30 7.80
C PHE A 285 -12.80 2.90 6.31
N GLY A 286 -11.64 2.67 5.69
CA GLY A 286 -11.56 2.19 4.31
C GLY A 286 -12.19 0.82 4.13
N ALA A 287 -11.96 -0.11 5.06
CA ALA A 287 -12.55 -1.45 5.03
C ALA A 287 -14.08 -1.41 5.14
N LEU A 288 -14.62 -0.57 6.02
CA LEU A 288 -16.07 -0.35 6.17
C LEU A 288 -16.68 0.28 4.92
N THR A 289 -16.05 1.35 4.40
CA THR A 289 -16.51 2.04 3.20
C THR A 289 -16.51 1.10 1.98
N PHE A 290 -15.46 0.32 1.82
CA PHE A 290 -15.37 -0.67 0.73
C PHE A 290 -16.40 -1.80 0.89
N GLY A 291 -16.68 -2.21 2.12
CA GLY A 291 -17.69 -3.22 2.43
C GLY A 291 -19.11 -2.78 2.08
N MET A 292 -19.43 -1.51 2.34
CA MET A 292 -20.77 -0.93 2.12
C MET A 292 -21.00 -0.41 0.69
N ARG A 293 -19.93 -0.19 -0.07
CA ARG A 293 -20.04 0.40 -1.41
C ARG A 293 -20.54 -0.63 -2.43
N GLU A 294 -21.60 -0.28 -3.13
CA GLU A 294 -22.05 -1.02 -4.30
C GLU A 294 -21.23 -0.59 -5.53
N PHE A 295 -20.48 -1.52 -6.09
CA PHE A 295 -19.75 -1.31 -7.33
C PHE A 295 -20.69 -1.64 -8.50
N ARG A 296 -21.22 -0.63 -9.20
CA ARG A 296 -21.99 -0.85 -10.43
C ARG A 296 -21.04 -1.34 -11.51
N VAL A 297 -21.15 -2.61 -11.86
CA VAL A 297 -20.52 -3.17 -13.05
C VAL A 297 -21.28 -2.60 -14.24
N LYS A 298 -20.60 -1.82 -15.09
CA LYS A 298 -21.15 -1.47 -16.39
C LYS A 298 -21.22 -2.76 -17.19
N THR A 299 -22.39 -3.32 -17.37
CA THR A 299 -22.63 -4.33 -18.40
C THR A 299 -22.28 -3.64 -19.73
N PRO A 300 -21.48 -4.28 -20.62
CA PRO A 300 -21.32 -3.76 -21.95
C PRO A 300 -22.69 -3.86 -22.63
N GLU A 301 -23.44 -2.76 -22.60
CA GLU A 301 -24.61 -2.62 -23.43
C GLU A 301 -24.10 -2.63 -24.87
N GLY A 302 -24.61 -3.59 -25.62
CA GLY A 302 -24.27 -3.78 -27.01
C GLY A 302 -24.46 -2.48 -27.81
N SER A 303 -23.47 -2.20 -28.62
CA SER A 303 -23.52 -1.29 -29.75
C SER A 303 -24.64 -1.65 -30.71
#